data_768365544f8f9c526e1d1bc8e708c39b
#
_entry.id   768365544f8f9c526e1d1bc8e708c39b
#
_cell.length_a   1.000
_cell.length_b   1.000
_cell.length_c   1.000
_cell.angle_alpha   90.00
_cell.angle_beta   90.00
_cell.angle_gamma   90.00
#
_symmetry.space_group_name_H-M   'P 1'
#
loop_
_entity.id
_entity.type
_entity.pdbx_description
1 polymer ?
#
loop_
_entity_poly.entity_id
_entity_poly.type
_entity_poly.pdbx_seq_one_letter_code
_entity_poly.pdbx_strand_id
1 'polypeptide(L)'
;MPTSPKSKVASKKREHRKAEFRSKLKVTPPILSSKKFYGHGIPEISLEQLTGKLIVLEGADGSGRSTQIRGLVDWLEGNGHATVQVGIKRSTLVSEELERAQEGNILSQTTMSLFYATDFADQLENIIIPSLKAGFIVIADRYIYTLMARDLVRGMNRQWVKNLYSMALIPDAVYYLNVSPQQLIQRNLAKTQSLDFWESGMDLGMTRDMFDSFVQYQHKMQQEFLRMQKAYKFKVIDGDRNLDAIYEELKTSINHVLAGNRE
;
A
#
# COMPACT_ATOMS: atom_id res chain seq x y z
N MET A 1 -31.03 62.19 -20.34
CA MET A 1 -32.20 61.36 -20.04
C MET A 1 -31.90 60.60 -18.75
N PRO A 2 -32.69 60.70 -17.67
CA PRO A 2 -32.40 59.99 -16.40
C PRO A 2 -32.87 58.55 -16.48
N THR A 3 -32.01 57.66 -16.07
CA THR A 3 -32.26 56.20 -16.00
C THR A 3 -33.34 55.84 -14.98
N SER A 4 -34.36 55.09 -15.44
CA SER A 4 -35.55 54.68 -14.71
C SER A 4 -35.26 54.00 -13.37
N PRO A 5 -35.98 54.29 -12.28
CA PRO A 5 -35.79 53.69 -10.94
C PRO A 5 -35.95 52.16 -10.90
N LYS A 6 -36.64 51.57 -11.88
CA LYS A 6 -36.88 50.13 -11.96
C LYS A 6 -35.63 49.27 -12.23
N SER A 7 -34.59 49.86 -12.88
CA SER A 7 -33.34 49.12 -13.17
C SER A 7 -32.44 48.94 -11.94
N LYS A 8 -32.44 49.90 -11.02
CA LYS A 8 -31.64 49.87 -9.78
C LYS A 8 -32.20 48.87 -8.75
N VAL A 9 -33.51 48.65 -8.72
CA VAL A 9 -34.14 47.66 -7.78
C VAL A 9 -33.90 46.24 -8.26
N ALA A 10 -33.91 45.97 -9.57
CA ALA A 10 -33.62 44.64 -10.13
C ALA A 10 -32.15 44.25 -9.94
N SER A 11 -31.23 45.21 -10.07
CA SER A 11 -29.79 45.00 -9.82
C SER A 11 -29.52 44.63 -8.35
N LYS A 12 -30.08 45.38 -7.38
CA LYS A 12 -29.93 45.11 -5.95
C LYS A 12 -30.50 43.71 -5.53
N LYS A 13 -31.67 43.31 -6.10
CA LYS A 13 -32.23 42.00 -5.85
C LYS A 13 -31.36 40.84 -6.40
N ARG A 14 -30.68 41.07 -7.52
CA ARG A 14 -29.77 40.10 -8.13
C ARG A 14 -28.47 39.97 -7.35
N GLU A 15 -27.95 41.04 -6.80
CA GLU A 15 -26.77 41.02 -5.92
C GLU A 15 -27.08 40.37 -4.56
N HIS A 16 -28.25 40.65 -3.98
CA HIS A 16 -28.67 40.05 -2.73
C HIS A 16 -28.85 38.52 -2.87
N ARG A 17 -29.45 38.03 -3.97
CA ARG A 17 -29.55 36.60 -4.28
C ARG A 17 -28.20 35.94 -4.52
N LYS A 18 -27.24 36.61 -5.16
CA LYS A 18 -25.86 36.12 -5.33
C LYS A 18 -25.10 36.07 -4.01
N ALA A 19 -25.30 37.02 -3.12
CA ALA A 19 -24.69 37.03 -1.80
C ALA A 19 -25.29 35.93 -0.91
N GLU A 20 -26.61 35.71 -0.97
CA GLU A 20 -27.30 34.65 -0.24
C GLU A 20 -26.96 33.24 -0.77
N PHE A 21 -26.73 33.09 -2.07
CA PHE A 21 -26.27 31.85 -2.67
C PHE A 21 -24.81 31.53 -2.29
N ARG A 22 -23.93 32.57 -2.23
CA ARG A 22 -22.54 32.43 -1.76
C ARG A 22 -22.44 32.11 -0.26
N SER A 23 -23.35 32.61 0.57
CA SER A 23 -23.36 32.32 2.01
C SER A 23 -23.89 30.91 2.32
N LYS A 24 -24.67 30.33 1.42
CA LYS A 24 -25.20 28.94 1.55
C LYS A 24 -24.22 27.88 1.04
N LEU A 25 -23.24 28.26 0.22
CA LEU A 25 -22.08 27.41 -0.07
C LEU A 25 -21.13 27.49 1.14
N LYS A 26 -21.39 26.67 2.16
CA LYS A 26 -20.35 26.31 3.13
C LYS A 26 -19.26 25.58 2.35
N VAL A 27 -18.30 26.33 1.80
CA VAL A 27 -17.05 25.75 1.33
C VAL A 27 -16.39 25.22 2.60
N THR A 28 -16.57 23.94 2.86
CA THR A 28 -15.77 23.25 3.88
C THR A 28 -14.32 23.49 3.49
N PRO A 29 -13.47 24.03 4.38
CA PRO A 29 -12.08 24.22 4.03
C PRO A 29 -11.51 22.86 3.58
N PRO A 30 -10.65 22.83 2.56
CA PRO A 30 -10.08 21.60 2.08
C PRO A 30 -9.43 20.89 3.27
N ILE A 31 -9.77 19.62 3.47
CA ILE A 31 -9.11 18.77 4.47
C ILE A 31 -7.66 18.65 4.01
N LEU A 32 -6.78 19.39 4.66
CA LEU A 32 -5.35 19.34 4.36
C LEU A 32 -4.83 17.94 4.75
N SER A 33 -4.23 17.26 3.80
CA SER A 33 -3.62 15.96 4.02
C SER A 33 -2.45 16.07 4.99
N SER A 34 -2.37 15.11 5.91
CA SER A 34 -1.23 14.97 6.83
C SER A 34 -0.22 13.93 6.37
N LYS A 35 -0.25 13.56 5.07
CA LYS A 35 0.67 12.57 4.49
C LYS A 35 2.12 13.07 4.51
N LYS A 36 3.04 12.11 4.56
CA LYS A 36 4.48 12.35 4.57
C LYS A 36 5.17 11.26 3.74
N PHE A 37 6.34 11.57 3.23
CA PHE A 37 7.27 10.57 2.73
C PHE A 37 8.17 10.04 3.85
N TYR A 38 8.76 8.85 3.65
CA TYR A 38 9.76 8.32 4.58
C TYR A 38 11.09 9.08 4.53
N GLY A 39 11.38 9.74 3.43
CA GLY A 39 12.59 10.56 3.24
C GLY A 39 12.33 11.72 2.30
N HIS A 40 13.14 11.84 1.25
CA HIS A 40 13.09 12.98 0.33
C HIS A 40 11.79 13.06 -0.49
N GLY A 41 11.11 11.93 -0.66
CA GLY A 41 9.91 11.88 -1.50
C GLY A 41 10.21 12.03 -2.99
N ILE A 42 9.16 12.42 -3.73
CA ILE A 42 9.24 12.75 -5.15
C ILE A 42 9.17 14.27 -5.28
N PRO A 43 10.07 14.91 -6.08
CA PRO A 43 10.01 16.35 -6.32
C PRO A 43 8.64 16.79 -6.86
N GLU A 44 8.24 18.02 -6.51
CA GLU A 44 7.03 18.69 -7.03
C GLU A 44 5.67 18.07 -6.64
N ILE A 45 5.65 17.06 -5.76
CA ILE A 45 4.41 16.48 -5.26
C ILE A 45 3.87 17.29 -4.08
N SER A 46 2.69 17.91 -4.27
CA SER A 46 1.95 18.58 -3.19
C SER A 46 1.23 17.52 -2.33
N LEU A 47 1.77 17.23 -1.13
CA LEU A 47 1.18 16.28 -0.20
C LEU A 47 -0.19 16.72 0.34
N GLU A 48 -0.44 18.02 0.40
CA GLU A 48 -1.70 18.59 0.87
C GLU A 48 -2.92 18.16 0.05
N GLN A 49 -2.70 17.82 -1.22
CA GLN A 49 -3.74 17.36 -2.14
C GLN A 49 -4.08 15.88 -2.01
N LEU A 50 -3.29 15.10 -1.26
CA LEU A 50 -3.48 13.65 -1.13
C LEU A 50 -4.55 13.33 -0.07
N THR A 51 -5.82 13.51 -0.42
CA THR A 51 -6.95 13.33 0.50
C THR A 51 -7.40 11.87 0.68
N GLY A 52 -7.07 11.00 -0.28
CA GLY A 52 -7.34 9.57 -0.22
C GLY A 52 -6.57 8.84 0.90
N LYS A 53 -6.80 7.54 1.05
CA LYS A 53 -6.16 6.70 2.07
C LYS A 53 -5.28 5.64 1.41
N LEU A 54 -4.09 5.42 1.97
CA LEU A 54 -3.19 4.34 1.58
C LEU A 54 -3.17 3.28 2.68
N ILE A 55 -3.70 2.10 2.37
CA ILE A 55 -3.79 0.95 3.27
C ILE A 55 -2.93 -0.17 2.71
N VAL A 56 -2.08 -0.74 3.52
CA VAL A 56 -1.12 -1.77 3.12
C VAL A 56 -1.43 -3.07 3.84
N LEU A 57 -1.50 -4.16 3.09
CA LEU A 57 -1.50 -5.53 3.62
C LEU A 57 -0.19 -6.21 3.26
N GLU A 58 0.54 -6.64 4.29
CA GLU A 58 1.80 -7.37 4.19
C GLU A 58 1.64 -8.83 4.65
N GLY A 59 2.53 -9.67 4.19
CA GLY A 59 2.59 -11.10 4.57
C GLY A 59 3.22 -11.96 3.48
N ALA A 60 3.55 -13.21 3.81
CA ALA A 60 4.11 -14.18 2.88
C ALA A 60 3.08 -14.68 1.84
N ASP A 61 3.54 -15.36 0.80
CA ASP A 61 2.64 -16.09 -0.10
C ASP A 61 1.95 -17.22 0.68
N GLY A 62 0.64 -17.39 0.44
CA GLY A 62 -0.20 -18.29 1.24
C GLY A 62 -0.72 -17.68 2.55
N SER A 63 -0.37 -16.43 2.89
CA SER A 63 -0.88 -15.78 4.13
C SER A 63 -2.38 -15.43 4.08
N GLY A 64 -3.02 -15.51 2.92
CA GLY A 64 -4.44 -15.16 2.76
C GLY A 64 -4.68 -13.70 2.36
N ARG A 65 -3.63 -12.89 2.12
CA ARG A 65 -3.75 -11.47 1.73
C ARG A 65 -4.74 -11.23 0.61
N SER A 66 -4.58 -11.94 -0.52
CA SER A 66 -5.45 -11.71 -1.70
C SER A 66 -6.93 -11.99 -1.43
N THR A 67 -7.23 -12.94 -0.55
CA THR A 67 -8.61 -13.23 -0.11
C THR A 67 -9.14 -12.08 0.74
N GLN A 68 -8.35 -11.59 1.70
CA GLN A 68 -8.72 -10.46 2.54
C GLN A 68 -8.89 -9.18 1.71
N ILE A 69 -7.95 -8.89 0.81
CA ILE A 69 -8.02 -7.70 -0.06
C ILE A 69 -9.28 -7.71 -0.91
N ARG A 70 -9.63 -8.84 -1.52
CA ARG A 70 -10.87 -8.96 -2.32
C ARG A 70 -12.10 -8.62 -1.48
N GLY A 71 -12.25 -9.24 -0.32
CA GLY A 71 -13.39 -8.97 0.56
C GLY A 71 -13.43 -7.52 1.06
N LEU A 72 -12.25 -6.92 1.36
CA LEU A 72 -12.15 -5.52 1.77
C LEU A 72 -12.50 -4.55 0.64
N VAL A 73 -12.10 -4.84 -0.60
CA VAL A 73 -12.48 -4.04 -1.78
C VAL A 73 -13.98 -4.08 -1.97
N ASP A 74 -14.59 -5.28 -2.02
CA ASP A 74 -16.02 -5.45 -2.18
C ASP A 74 -16.81 -4.70 -1.10
N TRP A 75 -16.35 -4.77 0.15
CA TRP A 75 -16.95 -4.07 1.27
C TRP A 75 -16.80 -2.54 1.17
N LEU A 76 -15.62 -2.04 0.82
CA LEU A 76 -15.37 -0.60 0.67
C LEU A 76 -16.22 0.00 -0.45
N GLU A 77 -16.24 -0.66 -1.61
CA GLU A 77 -17.04 -0.22 -2.76
C GLU A 77 -18.54 -0.30 -2.47
N GLY A 78 -18.99 -1.35 -1.77
CA GLY A 78 -20.37 -1.46 -1.29
C GLY A 78 -20.78 -0.36 -0.31
N ASN A 79 -19.82 0.29 0.37
CA ASN A 79 -20.03 1.46 1.21
C ASN A 79 -19.76 2.80 0.49
N GLY A 80 -19.61 2.80 -0.83
CA GLY A 80 -19.49 4.00 -1.66
C GLY A 80 -18.09 4.59 -1.74
N HIS A 81 -17.05 3.85 -1.35
CA HIS A 81 -15.66 4.27 -1.52
C HIS A 81 -15.11 3.79 -2.86
N ALA A 82 -14.45 4.67 -3.61
CA ALA A 82 -13.69 4.25 -4.77
C ALA A 82 -12.35 3.63 -4.33
N THR A 83 -12.00 2.47 -4.88
CA THR A 83 -10.79 1.75 -4.54
C THR A 83 -9.84 1.59 -5.73
N VAL A 84 -8.55 1.47 -5.45
CA VAL A 84 -7.51 1.08 -6.41
C VAL A 84 -6.57 0.08 -5.73
N GLN A 85 -6.24 -0.99 -6.43
CA GLN A 85 -5.28 -1.98 -5.96
C GLN A 85 -3.92 -1.78 -6.64
N VAL A 86 -2.88 -1.81 -5.82
CA VAL A 86 -1.47 -1.79 -6.23
C VAL A 86 -0.72 -2.94 -5.56
N GLY A 87 0.53 -3.17 -5.93
CA GLY A 87 1.34 -4.23 -5.31
C GLY A 87 2.63 -4.47 -6.07
N ILE A 88 3.42 -5.42 -5.59
CA ILE A 88 4.70 -5.76 -6.20
C ILE A 88 4.47 -6.41 -7.59
N LYS A 89 5.30 -6.05 -8.57
CA LYS A 89 5.25 -6.51 -9.98
C LYS A 89 3.92 -6.17 -10.67
N ARG A 90 3.44 -4.95 -10.47
CA ARG A 90 2.22 -4.47 -11.14
C ARG A 90 2.44 -3.22 -11.99
N SER A 91 3.69 -2.74 -12.11
CA SER A 91 4.05 -1.69 -13.06
C SER A 91 3.88 -2.20 -14.49
N THR A 92 3.28 -1.41 -15.36
CA THR A 92 3.22 -1.71 -16.79
C THR A 92 4.55 -1.46 -17.50
N LEU A 93 5.50 -0.82 -16.82
CA LEU A 93 6.80 -0.43 -17.37
C LEU A 93 7.84 -1.56 -17.30
N VAL A 94 7.90 -2.28 -16.17
CA VAL A 94 9.02 -3.20 -15.88
C VAL A 94 8.60 -4.57 -15.33
N SER A 95 7.31 -4.85 -15.13
CA SER A 95 6.88 -6.10 -14.48
C SER A 95 7.26 -7.35 -15.27
N GLU A 96 7.14 -7.32 -16.60
CA GLU A 96 7.50 -8.45 -17.47
C GLU A 96 9.02 -8.70 -17.46
N GLU A 97 9.84 -7.63 -17.51
CA GLU A 97 11.29 -7.72 -17.43
C GLU A 97 11.73 -8.25 -16.08
N LEU A 98 11.05 -7.84 -15.02
CA LEU A 98 11.33 -8.31 -13.66
C LEU A 98 11.02 -9.81 -13.50
N GLU A 99 9.93 -10.30 -14.09
CA GLU A 99 9.59 -11.73 -14.09
C GLU A 99 10.63 -12.55 -14.85
N ARG A 100 10.97 -12.13 -16.08
CA ARG A 100 12.03 -12.78 -16.88
C ARG A 100 13.38 -12.82 -16.14
N ALA A 101 13.73 -11.73 -15.47
CA ALA A 101 14.97 -11.64 -14.70
C ALA A 101 14.97 -12.58 -13.49
N GLN A 102 13.83 -12.75 -12.82
CA GLN A 102 13.68 -13.71 -11.73
C GLN A 102 13.78 -15.16 -12.23
N GLU A 103 13.05 -15.52 -13.29
CA GLU A 103 13.08 -16.87 -13.86
C GLU A 103 14.48 -17.28 -14.31
N GLY A 104 15.22 -16.35 -14.92
CA GLY A 104 16.57 -16.59 -15.39
C GLY A 104 17.65 -16.58 -14.29
N ASN A 105 17.34 -16.11 -13.10
CA ASN A 105 18.32 -15.88 -12.00
C ASN A 105 19.59 -15.15 -12.48
N ILE A 106 19.42 -14.19 -13.39
CA ILE A 106 20.53 -13.55 -14.13
C ILE A 106 21.01 -12.23 -13.52
N LEU A 107 20.24 -11.66 -12.59
CA LEU A 107 20.57 -10.36 -12.00
C LEU A 107 21.26 -10.50 -10.65
N SER A 108 22.26 -9.64 -10.42
CA SER A 108 22.77 -9.44 -9.08
C SER A 108 21.68 -8.90 -8.15
N GLN A 109 21.81 -9.14 -6.86
CA GLN A 109 20.84 -8.68 -5.86
C GLN A 109 20.62 -7.16 -5.92
N THR A 110 21.67 -6.37 -6.07
CA THR A 110 21.54 -4.90 -6.20
C THR A 110 20.70 -4.52 -7.40
N THR A 111 20.97 -5.13 -8.56
CA THR A 111 20.19 -4.86 -9.78
C THR A 111 18.73 -5.28 -9.61
N MET A 112 18.47 -6.43 -9.00
CA MET A 112 17.12 -6.90 -8.69
C MET A 112 16.37 -5.92 -7.77
N SER A 113 17.03 -5.40 -6.72
CA SER A 113 16.45 -4.39 -5.82
C SER A 113 16.11 -3.10 -6.56
N LEU A 114 16.96 -2.66 -7.51
CA LEU A 114 16.70 -1.49 -8.35
C LEU A 114 15.50 -1.71 -9.30
N PHE A 115 15.35 -2.89 -9.87
CA PHE A 115 14.18 -3.23 -10.68
C PHE A 115 12.89 -3.17 -9.87
N TYR A 116 12.89 -3.74 -8.65
CA TYR A 116 11.74 -3.62 -7.74
C TYR A 116 11.48 -2.17 -7.32
N ALA A 117 12.52 -1.38 -7.11
CA ALA A 117 12.37 0.04 -6.80
C ALA A 117 11.78 0.82 -7.98
N THR A 118 12.13 0.44 -9.22
CA THR A 118 11.56 1.03 -10.44
C THR A 118 10.08 0.65 -10.60
N ASP A 119 9.71 -0.63 -10.41
CA ASP A 119 8.31 -1.08 -10.38
C ASP A 119 7.50 -0.29 -9.35
N PHE A 120 8.06 -0.10 -8.16
CA PHE A 120 7.43 0.67 -7.10
C PHE A 120 7.30 2.16 -7.45
N ALA A 121 8.36 2.78 -7.98
CA ALA A 121 8.37 4.20 -8.34
C ALA A 121 7.33 4.51 -9.42
N ASP A 122 7.25 3.69 -10.46
CA ASP A 122 6.25 3.84 -11.52
C ASP A 122 4.82 3.78 -10.97
N GLN A 123 4.52 2.79 -10.11
CA GLN A 123 3.20 2.70 -9.48
C GLN A 123 2.93 3.89 -8.54
N LEU A 124 3.95 4.38 -7.82
CA LEU A 124 3.82 5.50 -6.91
C LEU A 124 3.44 6.78 -7.67
N GLU A 125 4.12 7.07 -8.77
CA GLU A 125 3.89 8.29 -9.56
C GLU A 125 2.62 8.21 -10.41
N ASN A 126 2.37 7.07 -11.06
CA ASN A 126 1.33 6.95 -12.06
C ASN A 126 0.00 6.38 -11.54
N ILE A 127 -0.01 5.73 -10.37
CA ILE A 127 -1.23 5.12 -9.81
C ILE A 127 -1.51 5.63 -8.40
N ILE A 128 -0.58 5.49 -7.45
CA ILE A 128 -0.84 5.76 -6.03
C ILE A 128 -1.12 7.25 -5.81
N ILE A 129 -0.22 8.13 -6.22
CA ILE A 129 -0.36 9.58 -6.02
C ILE A 129 -1.60 10.13 -6.73
N PRO A 130 -1.87 9.83 -8.01
CA PRO A 130 -3.08 10.29 -8.68
C PRO A 130 -4.37 9.81 -8.01
N SER A 131 -4.41 8.54 -7.58
CA SER A 131 -5.57 7.98 -6.88
C SER A 131 -5.82 8.64 -5.53
N LEU A 132 -4.75 8.89 -4.76
CA LEU A 132 -4.86 9.61 -3.49
C LEU A 132 -5.28 11.07 -3.68
N LYS A 133 -4.86 11.74 -4.76
CA LYS A 133 -5.35 13.08 -5.14
C LYS A 133 -6.84 13.06 -5.46
N ALA A 134 -7.32 12.02 -6.11
CA ALA A 134 -8.72 11.83 -6.44
C ALA A 134 -9.58 11.40 -5.23
N GLY A 135 -8.99 11.20 -4.05
CA GLY A 135 -9.69 10.80 -2.83
C GLY A 135 -9.97 9.29 -2.72
N PHE A 136 -9.36 8.46 -3.56
CA PHE A 136 -9.55 7.01 -3.56
C PHE A 136 -8.87 6.35 -2.36
N ILE A 137 -9.36 5.16 -1.99
CA ILE A 137 -8.67 4.25 -1.08
C ILE A 137 -7.76 3.35 -1.90
N VAL A 138 -6.45 3.53 -1.73
CA VAL A 138 -5.43 2.69 -2.37
C VAL A 138 -5.12 1.54 -1.43
N ILE A 139 -5.33 0.30 -1.90
CA ILE A 139 -5.01 -0.93 -1.18
C ILE A 139 -3.77 -1.56 -1.82
N ALA A 140 -2.70 -1.65 -1.06
CA ALA A 140 -1.45 -2.25 -1.51
C ALA A 140 -1.35 -3.71 -1.04
N ASP A 141 -1.31 -4.64 -2.00
CA ASP A 141 -0.95 -6.03 -1.80
C ASP A 141 0.56 -6.16 -1.77
N ARG A 142 1.15 -6.02 -0.59
CA ARG A 142 2.55 -5.72 -0.33
C ARG A 142 2.95 -4.29 -0.74
N TYR A 143 3.93 -3.78 -0.05
CA TYR A 143 4.48 -2.45 -0.26
C TYR A 143 6.01 -2.51 -0.12
N ILE A 144 6.65 -1.40 0.16
CA ILE A 144 8.12 -1.35 0.33
C ILE A 144 8.64 -2.31 1.42
N TYR A 145 7.82 -2.70 2.39
CA TYR A 145 8.28 -3.49 3.55
C TYR A 145 8.65 -4.92 3.17
N THR A 146 7.89 -5.57 2.29
CA THR A 146 8.29 -6.85 1.70
C THR A 146 9.60 -6.73 0.94
N LEU A 147 9.78 -5.67 0.13
CA LEU A 147 10.99 -5.44 -0.64
C LEU A 147 12.20 -5.21 0.28
N MET A 148 12.03 -4.35 1.28
CA MET A 148 13.06 -4.11 2.31
C MET A 148 13.42 -5.37 3.08
N ALA A 149 12.42 -6.18 3.51
CA ALA A 149 12.67 -7.42 4.23
C ALA A 149 13.45 -8.42 3.38
N ARG A 150 13.08 -8.60 2.11
CA ARG A 150 13.77 -9.46 1.15
C ARG A 150 15.24 -9.07 0.98
N ASP A 151 15.50 -7.78 0.83
CA ASP A 151 16.86 -7.24 0.68
C ASP A 151 17.70 -7.46 1.95
N LEU A 152 17.12 -7.17 3.12
CA LEU A 152 17.81 -7.30 4.41
C LEU A 152 18.10 -8.76 4.78
N VAL A 153 17.19 -9.68 4.48
CA VAL A 153 17.42 -11.13 4.69
C VAL A 153 18.53 -11.64 3.77
N ARG A 154 18.70 -11.04 2.61
CA ARG A 154 19.79 -11.32 1.66
C ARG A 154 21.10 -10.58 1.98
N GLY A 155 21.15 -9.87 3.12
CA GLY A 155 22.37 -9.25 3.62
C GLY A 155 22.66 -7.85 3.09
N MET A 156 21.73 -7.21 2.40
CA MET A 156 21.91 -5.83 1.93
C MET A 156 22.06 -4.85 3.11
N ASN A 157 22.83 -3.78 2.86
CA ASN A 157 23.02 -2.74 3.86
C ASN A 157 21.70 -2.03 4.20
N ARG A 158 21.33 -2.01 5.47
CA ARG A 158 20.05 -1.44 5.97
C ARG A 158 19.86 0.03 5.61
N GLN A 159 20.94 0.83 5.65
CA GLN A 159 20.84 2.26 5.32
C GLN A 159 20.64 2.45 3.81
N TRP A 160 21.32 1.65 3.00
CA TRP A 160 21.14 1.66 1.55
C TRP A 160 19.69 1.32 1.17
N VAL A 161 19.14 0.24 1.75
CA VAL A 161 17.75 -0.18 1.51
C VAL A 161 16.76 0.90 1.94
N LYS A 162 16.96 1.54 3.10
CA LYS A 162 16.13 2.68 3.55
C LYS A 162 16.19 3.86 2.58
N ASN A 163 17.36 4.18 2.07
CA ASN A 163 17.54 5.28 1.12
C ASN A 163 16.84 4.97 -0.21
N LEU A 164 16.94 3.72 -0.68
CA LEU A 164 16.30 3.26 -1.91
C LEU A 164 14.78 3.51 -1.92
N TYR A 165 14.11 3.24 -0.79
CA TYR A 165 12.65 3.42 -0.64
C TYR A 165 12.26 4.71 0.08
N SER A 166 13.18 5.68 0.20
CA SER A 166 12.91 6.96 0.87
C SER A 166 11.85 7.83 0.19
N MET A 167 11.58 7.56 -1.10
CA MET A 167 10.52 8.20 -1.88
C MET A 167 9.11 7.73 -1.51
N ALA A 168 8.97 6.65 -0.74
CA ALA A 168 7.67 6.06 -0.45
C ALA A 168 6.84 6.94 0.50
N LEU A 169 5.54 7.02 0.23
CA LEU A 169 4.58 7.62 1.14
C LEU A 169 4.41 6.76 2.40
N ILE A 170 4.28 7.42 3.56
CA ILE A 170 3.88 6.75 4.79
C ILE A 170 2.40 6.38 4.67
N PRO A 171 2.03 5.09 4.75
CA PRO A 171 0.64 4.65 4.69
C PRO A 171 -0.18 5.15 5.88
N ASP A 172 -1.50 5.23 5.70
CA ASP A 172 -2.43 5.52 6.79
C ASP A 172 -2.55 4.33 7.76
N ALA A 173 -2.43 3.10 7.22
CA ALA A 173 -2.33 1.87 8.03
C ALA A 173 -1.51 0.79 7.32
N VAL A 174 -0.83 -0.03 8.11
CA VAL A 174 -0.08 -1.21 7.64
C VAL A 174 -0.47 -2.42 8.49
N TYR A 175 -1.00 -3.45 7.84
CA TYR A 175 -1.39 -4.71 8.44
C TYR A 175 -0.46 -5.81 8.00
N TYR A 176 0.19 -6.48 8.95
CA TYR A 176 1.05 -7.62 8.67
C TYR A 176 0.37 -8.91 9.10
N LEU A 177 -0.04 -9.72 8.13
CA LEU A 177 -0.60 -11.05 8.36
C LEU A 177 0.55 -12.00 8.68
N ASN A 178 0.79 -12.23 9.96
CA ASN A 178 1.84 -13.11 10.46
C ASN A 178 1.31 -14.54 10.52
N VAL A 179 1.76 -15.39 9.59
CA VAL A 179 1.36 -16.80 9.47
C VAL A 179 2.58 -17.68 9.74
N SER A 180 2.39 -18.77 10.48
CA SER A 180 3.45 -19.73 10.76
C SER A 180 3.98 -20.39 9.49
N PRO A 181 5.29 -20.68 9.37
CA PRO A 181 5.85 -21.32 8.17
C PRO A 181 5.18 -22.65 7.84
N GLN A 182 4.75 -23.41 8.83
CA GLN A 182 4.03 -24.67 8.66
C GLN A 182 2.69 -24.47 7.97
N GLN A 183 1.93 -23.46 8.38
CA GLN A 183 0.67 -23.12 7.74
C GLN A 183 0.87 -22.58 6.32
N LEU A 184 1.94 -21.79 6.09
CA LEU A 184 2.29 -21.31 4.76
C LEU A 184 2.58 -22.46 3.80
N ILE A 185 3.35 -23.47 4.22
CA ILE A 185 3.63 -24.66 3.41
C ILE A 185 2.31 -25.35 3.03
N GLN A 186 1.46 -25.65 4.02
CA GLN A 186 0.19 -26.34 3.77
C GLN A 186 -0.69 -25.58 2.78
N ARG A 187 -0.80 -24.26 2.95
CA ARG A 187 -1.63 -23.40 2.08
C ARG A 187 -1.05 -23.27 0.67
N ASN A 188 0.27 -23.15 0.52
CA ASN A 188 0.92 -23.08 -0.79
C ASN A 188 0.81 -24.40 -1.54
N LEU A 189 1.08 -25.53 -0.88
CA LEU A 189 0.92 -26.85 -1.49
C LEU A 189 -0.52 -27.13 -1.92
N ALA A 190 -1.51 -26.74 -1.12
CA ALA A 190 -2.91 -26.87 -1.48
C ALA A 190 -3.31 -26.03 -2.71
N LYS A 191 -2.65 -24.88 -2.92
CA LYS A 191 -2.96 -23.94 -4.00
C LYS A 191 -2.21 -24.23 -5.31
N THR A 192 -0.89 -24.47 -5.23
CA THR A 192 0.01 -24.55 -6.39
C THR A 192 0.73 -25.88 -6.53
N GLN A 193 0.58 -26.79 -5.56
CA GLN A 193 1.27 -28.08 -5.47
C GLN A 193 2.82 -27.98 -5.43
N SER A 194 3.36 -26.77 -5.29
CA SER A 194 4.79 -26.52 -5.22
C SER A 194 5.10 -25.30 -4.34
N LEU A 195 6.34 -25.19 -3.90
CA LEU A 195 6.86 -23.97 -3.29
C LEU A 195 7.62 -23.16 -4.34
N ASP A 196 7.51 -21.83 -4.25
CA ASP A 196 8.25 -20.93 -5.11
C ASP A 196 9.74 -20.88 -4.72
N PHE A 197 10.62 -20.83 -5.70
CA PHE A 197 12.08 -20.81 -5.51
C PHE A 197 12.55 -19.61 -4.67
N TRP A 198 12.05 -18.42 -4.99
CA TRP A 198 12.44 -17.18 -4.33
C TRP A 198 11.82 -17.02 -2.95
N GLU A 199 10.55 -17.45 -2.79
CA GLU A 199 9.85 -17.46 -1.50
C GLU A 199 10.36 -18.58 -0.58
N SER A 200 11.09 -19.53 -1.13
CA SER A 200 11.81 -20.56 -0.37
C SER A 200 13.24 -20.15 -0.02
N GLY A 201 13.73 -19.01 -0.54
CA GLY A 201 15.10 -18.54 -0.29
C GLY A 201 16.17 -19.51 -0.82
N MET A 202 15.87 -20.28 -1.88
CA MET A 202 16.82 -21.22 -2.47
C MET A 202 18.05 -20.52 -3.07
N ASP A 203 17.88 -19.28 -3.49
CA ASP A 203 18.97 -18.40 -3.94
C ASP A 203 20.01 -18.10 -2.85
N LEU A 204 19.65 -18.27 -1.58
CA LEU A 204 20.55 -18.05 -0.44
C LEU A 204 21.41 -19.28 -0.10
N GLY A 205 21.11 -20.43 -0.68
CA GLY A 205 21.88 -21.67 -0.44
C GLY A 205 21.92 -22.11 1.03
N MET A 206 20.90 -21.79 1.82
CA MET A 206 20.86 -22.11 3.25
C MET A 206 20.79 -23.61 3.51
N THR A 207 20.09 -24.33 2.65
CA THR A 207 19.98 -25.80 2.65
C THR A 207 19.67 -26.29 1.23
N ARG A 208 19.87 -27.59 0.96
CA ARG A 208 19.54 -28.20 -0.32
C ARG A 208 18.08 -28.64 -0.42
N ASP A 209 17.43 -28.84 0.72
CA ASP A 209 16.02 -29.18 0.78
C ASP A 209 15.15 -27.91 0.70
N MET A 210 14.19 -27.90 -0.23
CA MET A 210 13.35 -26.73 -0.49
C MET A 210 12.40 -26.45 0.68
N PHE A 211 11.89 -27.46 1.38
CA PHE A 211 11.00 -27.26 2.52
C PHE A 211 11.76 -26.69 3.72
N ASP A 212 12.93 -27.24 4.02
CA ASP A 212 13.79 -26.70 5.08
C ASP A 212 14.24 -25.27 4.77
N SER A 213 14.59 -25.01 3.51
CA SER A 213 14.95 -23.66 3.06
C SER A 213 13.79 -22.71 3.23
N PHE A 214 12.58 -23.10 2.81
CA PHE A 214 11.37 -22.30 2.98
C PHE A 214 11.13 -21.94 4.45
N VAL A 215 11.17 -22.92 5.36
CA VAL A 215 10.98 -22.66 6.80
C VAL A 215 12.01 -21.67 7.32
N GLN A 216 13.30 -21.88 7.02
CA GLN A 216 14.36 -20.98 7.47
C GLN A 216 14.22 -19.59 6.89
N TYR A 217 13.88 -19.45 5.60
CA TYR A 217 13.69 -18.17 4.94
C TYR A 217 12.49 -17.42 5.52
N GLN A 218 11.35 -18.10 5.67
CA GLN A 218 10.15 -17.47 6.23
C GLN A 218 10.36 -17.04 7.70
N HIS A 219 11.11 -17.80 8.50
CA HIS A 219 11.51 -17.34 9.84
C HIS A 219 12.37 -16.05 9.79
N LYS A 220 13.34 -15.97 8.88
CA LYS A 220 14.15 -14.75 8.73
C LYS A 220 13.28 -13.56 8.29
N MET A 221 12.37 -13.78 7.35
CA MET A 221 11.41 -12.76 6.90
C MET A 221 10.53 -12.26 8.05
N GLN A 222 9.94 -13.18 8.83
CA GLN A 222 9.14 -12.82 10.01
C GLN A 222 9.93 -11.99 11.01
N GLN A 223 11.17 -12.38 11.31
CA GLN A 223 12.04 -11.61 12.22
C GLN A 223 12.30 -10.19 11.70
N GLU A 224 12.53 -10.01 10.39
CA GLU A 224 12.70 -8.68 9.82
C GLU A 224 11.40 -7.86 9.87
N PHE A 225 10.25 -8.45 9.57
CA PHE A 225 8.96 -7.76 9.73
C PHE A 225 8.72 -7.32 11.18
N LEU A 226 8.98 -8.17 12.18
CA LEU A 226 8.84 -7.83 13.60
C LEU A 226 9.85 -6.75 14.04
N ARG A 227 11.06 -6.74 13.48
CA ARG A 227 12.02 -5.63 13.71
C ARG A 227 11.52 -4.32 13.10
N MET A 228 10.95 -4.37 11.89
CA MET A 228 10.40 -3.21 11.22
C MET A 228 9.12 -2.70 11.90
N GLN A 229 8.34 -3.56 12.55
CA GLN A 229 7.09 -3.18 13.23
C GLN A 229 7.25 -1.95 14.12
N LYS A 230 8.32 -1.91 14.94
CA LYS A 230 8.57 -0.80 15.87
C LYS A 230 8.85 0.52 15.15
N ALA A 231 9.55 0.46 14.00
CA ALA A 231 9.95 1.63 13.23
C ALA A 231 8.82 2.16 12.34
N TYR A 232 8.01 1.26 11.79
CA TYR A 232 7.00 1.55 10.77
C TYR A 232 5.56 1.39 11.29
N LYS A 233 5.39 1.05 12.57
CA LYS A 233 4.09 0.97 13.26
C LYS A 233 3.10 0.01 12.58
N PHE A 234 3.53 -1.22 12.28
CA PHE A 234 2.63 -2.24 11.75
C PHE A 234 1.66 -2.73 12.81
N LYS A 235 0.41 -2.93 12.44
CA LYS A 235 -0.49 -3.78 13.20
C LYS A 235 -0.26 -5.23 12.77
N VAL A 236 0.30 -6.03 13.69
CA VAL A 236 0.49 -7.47 13.45
C VAL A 236 -0.81 -8.19 13.74
N ILE A 237 -1.26 -8.96 12.76
CA ILE A 237 -2.47 -9.78 12.82
C ILE A 237 -2.05 -11.24 12.80
N ASP A 238 -2.56 -12.02 13.75
CA ASP A 238 -2.37 -13.47 13.76
C ASP A 238 -3.10 -14.09 12.56
N GLY A 239 -2.32 -14.50 11.56
CA GLY A 239 -2.80 -15.03 10.30
C GLY A 239 -3.07 -16.55 10.33
N ASP A 240 -2.81 -17.23 11.44
CA ASP A 240 -3.15 -18.64 11.63
C ASP A 240 -4.62 -18.84 12.03
N ARG A 241 -5.31 -17.75 12.42
CA ARG A 241 -6.74 -17.76 12.75
C ARG A 241 -7.65 -17.98 11.53
N ASN A 242 -8.93 -18.15 11.80
CA ASN A 242 -9.98 -18.22 10.79
C ASN A 242 -10.01 -16.96 9.91
N LEU A 243 -10.22 -17.13 8.59
CA LEU A 243 -10.24 -16.05 7.62
C LEU A 243 -11.28 -14.96 7.93
N ASP A 244 -12.48 -15.36 8.38
CA ASP A 244 -13.57 -14.43 8.71
C ASP A 244 -13.22 -13.59 9.94
N ALA A 245 -12.60 -14.19 10.95
CA ALA A 245 -12.14 -13.46 12.15
C ALA A 245 -11.05 -12.42 11.80
N ILE A 246 -10.13 -12.75 10.90
CA ILE A 246 -9.12 -11.82 10.37
C ILE A 246 -9.80 -10.70 9.58
N TYR A 247 -10.77 -11.06 8.74
CA TYR A 247 -11.51 -10.09 7.93
C TYR A 247 -12.25 -9.05 8.79
N GLU A 248 -12.99 -9.49 9.81
CA GLU A 248 -13.72 -8.57 10.70
C GLU A 248 -12.79 -7.68 11.53
N GLU A 249 -11.61 -8.19 11.93
CA GLU A 249 -10.60 -7.37 12.59
C GLU A 249 -10.02 -6.30 11.65
N LEU A 250 -9.68 -6.68 10.41
CA LEU A 250 -9.19 -5.73 9.39
C LEU A 250 -10.24 -4.67 9.09
N LYS A 251 -11.47 -5.07 8.88
CA LYS A 251 -12.61 -4.18 8.60
C LYS A 251 -12.85 -3.17 9.72
N THR A 252 -12.84 -3.63 10.97
CA THR A 252 -12.98 -2.78 12.14
C THR A 252 -11.85 -1.75 12.21
N SER A 253 -10.60 -2.19 12.02
CA SER A 253 -9.43 -1.33 12.06
C SER A 253 -9.44 -0.30 10.91
N ILE A 254 -9.78 -0.73 9.68
CA ILE A 254 -9.89 0.17 8.53
C ILE A 254 -10.98 1.22 8.75
N ASN A 255 -12.13 0.86 9.33
CA ASN A 255 -13.17 1.84 9.70
C ASN A 255 -12.63 2.95 10.62
N HIS A 256 -11.79 2.61 11.60
CA HIS A 256 -11.14 3.60 12.48
C HIS A 256 -10.25 4.56 11.68
N VAL A 257 -9.48 4.02 10.73
CA VAL A 257 -8.61 4.83 9.84
C VAL A 257 -9.43 5.76 8.93
N LEU A 258 -10.56 5.28 8.40
CA LEU A 258 -11.46 6.08 7.56
C LEU A 258 -12.14 7.20 8.36
N ALA A 259 -12.47 6.96 9.63
CA ALA A 259 -13.00 7.97 10.55
C ALA A 259 -11.99 9.05 10.97
N GLY A 260 -10.75 8.98 10.48
CA GLY A 260 -9.70 9.97 10.77
C GLY A 260 -8.84 9.66 12.00
N ASN A 261 -9.08 8.54 12.66
CA ASN A 261 -8.24 8.08 13.77
C ASN A 261 -7.01 7.35 13.18
N ARG A 262 -5.81 7.82 13.50
CA ARG A 262 -4.57 7.08 13.18
C ARG A 262 -4.36 5.98 14.22
N GLU A 263 -4.10 4.76 13.77
CA GLU A 263 -3.61 3.67 14.63
C GLU A 263 -2.11 3.79 14.92
#